data_868bb4ef86710731d734c41867bd1627
#
_entry.id   868bb4ef86710731d734c41867bd1627
#
_cell.length_a   1.000
_cell.length_b   1.000
_cell.length_c   1.000
_cell.angle_alpha   90.00
_cell.angle_beta   90.00
_cell.angle_gamma   90.00
#
_symmetry.space_group_name_H-M   'P 1'
#
loop_
_entity.id
_entity.type
_entity.pdbx_description
1 polymer ?
#
loop_
_entity_poly.entity_id
_entity_poly.type
_entity_poly.pdbx_seq_one_letter_code
_entity_poly.pdbx_strand_id
1 'polypeptide(L)'
;MPLNLIELQYLKTKQSTTEKKLKKMKTNFNNLLEMVGNTPVVKINNIDTGPCELYVKLENLNPGGSIKDRVGIKIIEEAEKSGALKSGGTIVECTAGNTGLGLALAAKLKGYDLILVIPDKMSQEKVMHLEAMGVEIVFTRSDVEKGHPEPYQELAAAIVKKTS
;
A
#
# COMPACT_ATOMS: atom_id res chain seq x y z
N MET A 1 -34.63 38.91 -11.70
CA MET A 1 -33.84 39.43 -12.82
C MET A 1 -33.41 38.26 -13.67
N PRO A 2 -33.70 38.19 -14.96
CA PRO A 2 -33.18 37.14 -15.81
C PRO A 2 -31.65 37.30 -15.97
N LEU A 3 -30.88 36.21 -15.84
CA LEU A 3 -29.46 36.18 -16.10
C LEU A 3 -29.20 36.60 -17.55
N ASN A 4 -28.17 37.43 -17.77
CA ASN A 4 -27.83 37.86 -19.12
C ASN A 4 -27.10 36.73 -19.90
N LEU A 5 -27.03 36.85 -21.21
CA LEU A 5 -26.46 35.84 -22.11
C LEU A 5 -25.01 35.52 -21.78
N ILE A 6 -24.26 36.47 -21.23
CA ILE A 6 -22.84 36.31 -20.86
C ILE A 6 -22.69 35.44 -19.60
N GLU A 7 -23.57 35.65 -18.60
CA GLU A 7 -23.61 34.84 -17.39
C GLU A 7 -24.04 33.38 -17.67
N LEU A 8 -25.01 33.19 -18.55
CA LEU A 8 -25.42 31.86 -19.01
C LEU A 8 -24.29 31.13 -19.79
N GLN A 9 -23.56 31.86 -20.61
CA GLN A 9 -22.42 31.31 -21.34
C GLN A 9 -21.26 30.97 -20.41
N TYR A 10 -20.99 31.80 -19.40
CA TYR A 10 -19.97 31.54 -18.37
C TYR A 10 -20.32 30.30 -17.50
N LEU A 11 -21.57 30.14 -17.11
CA LEU A 11 -22.06 28.97 -16.37
C LEU A 11 -21.97 27.71 -17.22
N LYS A 12 -22.34 27.74 -18.49
CA LYS A 12 -22.20 26.61 -19.42
C LYS A 12 -20.73 26.22 -19.63
N THR A 13 -19.83 27.19 -19.71
CA THR A 13 -18.39 26.93 -19.87
C THR A 13 -17.78 26.30 -18.61
N LYS A 14 -18.20 26.77 -17.42
CA LYS A 14 -17.78 26.16 -16.14
C LYS A 14 -18.29 24.71 -15.99
N GLN A 15 -19.55 24.44 -16.32
CA GLN A 15 -20.08 23.08 -16.30
C GLN A 15 -19.35 22.14 -17.28
N SER A 16 -19.10 22.60 -18.51
CA SER A 16 -18.33 21.85 -19.51
C SER A 16 -16.88 21.54 -19.05
N THR A 17 -16.25 22.47 -18.33
CA THR A 17 -14.87 22.30 -17.85
C THR A 17 -14.81 21.37 -16.63
N THR A 18 -15.86 21.34 -15.80
CA THR A 18 -15.97 20.45 -14.64
C THR A 18 -16.31 19.02 -15.08
N GLU A 19 -17.16 18.85 -16.08
CA GLU A 19 -17.51 17.53 -16.62
C GLU A 19 -16.35 16.87 -17.37
N LYS A 20 -15.50 17.63 -18.07
CA LYS A 20 -14.30 17.10 -18.73
C LYS A 20 -13.21 16.61 -17.75
N LYS A 21 -13.31 16.92 -16.46
CA LYS A 21 -12.37 16.51 -15.42
C LYS A 21 -12.79 15.29 -14.59
N LEU A 22 -13.99 14.80 -14.75
CA LEU A 22 -14.37 13.51 -14.21
C LEU A 22 -13.70 12.40 -15.06
N LYS A 23 -12.48 12.08 -14.74
CA LYS A 23 -11.78 10.92 -15.27
C LYS A 23 -12.68 9.71 -14.99
N LYS A 24 -13.26 9.12 -16.04
CA LYS A 24 -14.08 7.92 -15.91
C LYS A 24 -13.30 6.92 -15.07
N MET A 25 -13.82 6.54 -13.92
CA MET A 25 -13.13 5.58 -13.05
C MET A 25 -12.91 4.30 -13.85
N LYS A 26 -11.67 3.82 -13.84
CA LYS A 26 -11.33 2.53 -14.44
C LYS A 26 -12.07 1.45 -13.67
N THR A 27 -12.84 0.63 -14.34
CA THR A 27 -13.63 -0.46 -13.75
C THR A 27 -13.07 -1.84 -14.07
N ASN A 28 -12.17 -1.92 -15.05
CA ASN A 28 -11.51 -3.15 -15.45
C ASN A 28 -10.00 -3.01 -15.24
N PHE A 29 -9.41 -3.96 -14.55
CA PHE A 29 -8.01 -3.99 -14.17
C PHE A 29 -7.37 -5.30 -14.65
N ASN A 30 -6.12 -5.26 -15.08
CA ASN A 30 -5.39 -6.46 -15.53
C ASN A 30 -4.81 -7.24 -14.34
N ASN A 31 -4.53 -6.55 -13.23
CA ASN A 31 -4.04 -7.16 -12.00
C ASN A 31 -4.41 -6.29 -10.79
N LEU A 32 -4.20 -6.83 -9.59
CA LEU A 32 -4.55 -6.14 -8.35
C LEU A 32 -3.71 -4.89 -8.07
N LEU A 33 -2.48 -4.77 -8.61
CA LEU A 33 -1.64 -3.59 -8.38
C LEU A 33 -2.24 -2.33 -9.02
N GLU A 34 -2.95 -2.48 -10.13
CA GLU A 34 -3.65 -1.36 -10.78
C GLU A 34 -4.85 -0.84 -9.96
N MET A 35 -5.34 -1.63 -9.00
CA MET A 35 -6.42 -1.25 -8.10
C MET A 35 -5.91 -0.47 -6.89
N VAL A 36 -4.61 -0.52 -6.60
CA VAL A 36 -4.05 0.16 -5.43
C VAL A 36 -4.13 1.67 -5.61
N GLY A 37 -4.68 2.33 -4.62
CA GLY A 37 -4.91 3.76 -4.67
C GLY A 37 -6.30 4.13 -5.18
N ASN A 38 -6.49 5.40 -5.50
CA ASN A 38 -7.78 5.98 -5.88
C ASN A 38 -8.93 5.63 -4.90
N THR A 39 -8.57 5.34 -3.65
CA THR A 39 -9.53 4.98 -2.60
C THR A 39 -10.55 6.11 -2.38
N PRO A 40 -11.81 5.78 -2.10
CA PRO A 40 -12.86 6.77 -1.86
C PRO A 40 -12.57 7.67 -0.68
N VAL A 41 -13.18 8.84 -0.72
CA VAL A 41 -13.23 9.78 0.40
C VAL A 41 -14.68 9.96 0.80
N VAL A 42 -14.98 9.82 2.09
CA VAL A 42 -16.32 9.91 2.65
C VAL A 42 -16.40 11.08 3.62
N LYS A 43 -17.43 11.91 3.47
CA LYS A 43 -17.75 12.98 4.43
C LYS A 43 -18.39 12.37 5.67
N ILE A 44 -17.90 12.73 6.84
CA ILE A 44 -18.47 12.33 8.13
C ILE A 44 -19.40 13.43 8.63
N ASN A 45 -20.67 13.11 8.82
CA ASN A 45 -21.70 14.09 9.18
C ASN A 45 -22.25 13.90 10.61
N ASN A 46 -21.84 12.84 11.30
CA ASN A 46 -22.37 12.46 12.62
C ASN A 46 -21.42 12.84 13.79
N ILE A 47 -20.40 13.63 13.51
CA ILE A 47 -19.47 14.17 14.50
C ILE A 47 -19.53 15.69 14.42
N ASP A 48 -19.72 16.35 15.56
CA ASP A 48 -19.63 17.81 15.62
C ASP A 48 -18.16 18.24 15.47
N THR A 49 -17.88 18.91 14.39
CA THR A 49 -16.57 19.45 14.06
C THR A 49 -16.54 20.97 14.06
N GLY A 50 -17.57 21.61 14.61
CA GLY A 50 -17.75 23.06 14.54
C GLY A 50 -17.86 23.53 13.08
N PRO A 51 -17.15 24.58 12.67
CA PRO A 51 -17.22 25.12 11.31
C PRO A 51 -16.45 24.29 10.26
N CYS A 52 -15.80 23.18 10.67
CA CYS A 52 -14.98 22.37 9.79
C CYS A 52 -15.75 21.21 9.16
N GLU A 53 -15.36 20.81 7.96
CA GLU A 53 -15.84 19.57 7.34
C GLU A 53 -14.83 18.45 7.55
N LEU A 54 -15.31 17.29 8.02
CA LEU A 54 -14.48 16.10 8.23
C LEU A 54 -14.66 15.11 7.08
N TYR A 55 -13.55 14.68 6.51
CA TYR A 55 -13.51 13.65 5.48
C TYR A 55 -12.55 12.53 5.88
N VAL A 56 -12.92 11.29 5.57
CA VAL A 56 -12.12 10.09 5.79
C VAL A 56 -11.78 9.45 4.45
N LYS A 57 -10.49 9.23 4.21
CA LYS A 57 -10.02 8.48 3.05
C LYS A 57 -9.95 7.00 3.39
N LEU A 58 -10.68 6.17 2.65
CA LEU A 58 -10.88 4.75 2.96
C LEU A 58 -9.72 3.90 2.44
N GLU A 59 -8.54 3.99 3.06
CA GLU A 59 -7.34 3.25 2.66
C GLU A 59 -7.44 1.73 2.92
N ASN A 60 -8.39 1.29 3.72
CA ASN A 60 -8.74 -0.13 3.90
C ASN A 60 -9.36 -0.77 2.64
N LEU A 61 -9.75 0.02 1.65
CA LEU A 61 -10.25 -0.46 0.36
C LEU A 61 -9.15 -0.72 -0.68
N ASN A 62 -7.88 -0.58 -0.33
CA ASN A 62 -6.80 -1.14 -1.16
C ASN A 62 -6.88 -2.68 -1.15
N PRO A 63 -6.41 -3.38 -2.19
CA PRO A 63 -6.49 -4.85 -2.31
C PRO A 63 -5.91 -5.63 -1.13
N GLY A 64 -4.81 -5.17 -0.55
CA GLY A 64 -4.20 -5.75 0.67
C GLY A 64 -4.78 -5.19 1.98
N GLY A 65 -5.85 -4.38 1.90
CA GLY A 65 -6.59 -3.90 3.06
C GLY A 65 -5.98 -2.70 3.79
N SER A 66 -4.97 -2.03 3.24
CA SER A 66 -4.35 -0.90 3.93
C SER A 66 -3.62 0.09 2.99
N ILE A 67 -3.24 1.24 3.55
CA ILE A 67 -2.38 2.22 2.88
C ILE A 67 -1.01 1.63 2.50
N LYS A 68 -0.59 0.53 3.11
CA LYS A 68 0.73 -0.07 2.90
C LYS A 68 0.89 -0.76 1.55
N ASP A 69 -0.19 -1.03 0.86
CA ASP A 69 -0.14 -1.50 -0.52
C ASP A 69 0.58 -0.48 -1.42
N ARG A 70 0.33 0.81 -1.20
CA ARG A 70 1.05 1.90 -1.89
C ARG A 70 2.54 1.89 -1.58
N VAL A 71 2.88 1.62 -0.32
CA VAL A 71 4.26 1.58 0.16
C VAL A 71 5.00 0.39 -0.47
N GLY A 72 4.39 -0.80 -0.45
CA GLY A 72 4.97 -2.01 -1.03
C GLY A 72 5.30 -1.86 -2.51
N ILE A 73 4.33 -1.36 -3.31
CA ILE A 73 4.56 -1.09 -4.74
C ILE A 73 5.71 -0.10 -4.92
N LYS A 74 5.70 1.01 -4.17
CA LYS A 74 6.68 2.08 -4.36
C LYS A 74 8.10 1.65 -4.02
N ILE A 75 8.28 0.86 -2.96
CA ILE A 75 9.58 0.30 -2.58
C ILE A 75 10.15 -0.55 -3.72
N ILE A 76 9.33 -1.46 -4.26
CA ILE A 76 9.77 -2.35 -5.35
C ILE A 76 10.08 -1.56 -6.62
N GLU A 77 9.21 -0.62 -7.01
CA GLU A 77 9.45 0.22 -8.19
C GLU A 77 10.74 1.04 -8.09
N GLU A 78 11.05 1.59 -6.93
CA GLU A 78 12.30 2.34 -6.75
C GLU A 78 13.53 1.42 -6.73
N ALA A 79 13.41 0.22 -6.17
CA ALA A 79 14.47 -0.78 -6.21
C ALA A 79 14.75 -1.28 -7.65
N GLU A 80 13.70 -1.49 -8.44
CA GLU A 80 13.80 -1.81 -9.88
C GLU A 80 14.52 -0.68 -10.66
N LYS A 81 14.08 0.56 -10.46
CA LYS A 81 14.65 1.74 -11.16
C LYS A 81 16.13 1.96 -10.83
N SER A 82 16.50 1.76 -9.57
CA SER A 82 17.90 1.90 -9.14
C SER A 82 18.80 0.74 -9.55
N GLY A 83 18.21 -0.37 -10.05
CA GLY A 83 18.93 -1.60 -10.35
C GLY A 83 19.32 -2.42 -9.11
N ALA A 84 18.86 -2.02 -7.92
CA ALA A 84 19.06 -2.77 -6.68
C ALA A 84 18.28 -4.09 -6.65
N LEU A 85 17.13 -4.16 -7.32
CA LEU A 85 16.34 -5.37 -7.47
C LEU A 85 16.29 -5.78 -8.95
N LYS A 86 16.82 -6.97 -9.22
CA LYS A 86 16.80 -7.58 -10.56
C LYS A 86 15.58 -8.49 -10.70
N SER A 87 15.14 -8.74 -11.94
CA SER A 87 14.03 -9.65 -12.23
C SER A 87 14.25 -11.03 -11.59
N GLY A 88 13.24 -11.54 -10.88
CA GLY A 88 13.31 -12.81 -10.14
C GLY A 88 14.14 -12.74 -8.85
N GLY A 89 14.54 -11.55 -8.43
CA GLY A 89 15.33 -11.37 -7.20
C GLY A 89 14.51 -11.61 -5.94
N THR A 90 15.21 -11.72 -4.81
CA THR A 90 14.61 -11.92 -3.48
C THR A 90 14.63 -10.63 -2.68
N ILE A 91 13.49 -10.29 -2.10
CA ILE A 91 13.31 -9.15 -1.19
C ILE A 91 13.36 -9.68 0.24
N VAL A 92 14.11 -9.04 1.11
CA VAL A 92 14.16 -9.35 2.54
C VAL A 92 13.71 -8.13 3.33
N GLU A 93 12.72 -8.28 4.20
CA GLU A 93 12.19 -7.17 4.99
C GLU A 93 11.87 -7.60 6.42
N CYS A 94 12.09 -6.68 7.37
CA CYS A 94 11.82 -6.88 8.79
C CYS A 94 10.53 -6.16 9.18
N THR A 95 9.38 -6.82 9.07
CA THR A 95 8.11 -6.20 9.40
C THR A 95 7.04 -7.21 9.80
N ALA A 96 6.38 -6.95 10.92
CA ALA A 96 5.24 -7.74 11.41
C ALA A 96 3.88 -7.11 11.04
N GLY A 97 3.87 -6.03 10.28
CA GLY A 97 2.69 -5.21 10.02
C GLY A 97 2.19 -5.26 8.57
N ASN A 98 1.28 -4.34 8.28
CA ASN A 98 0.68 -4.20 6.95
C ASN A 98 1.70 -3.90 5.84
N THR A 99 2.90 -3.44 6.18
CA THR A 99 3.99 -3.25 5.20
C THR A 99 4.40 -4.58 4.58
N GLY A 100 4.51 -5.64 5.39
CA GLY A 100 4.76 -7.00 4.89
C GLY A 100 3.69 -7.49 3.93
N LEU A 101 2.41 -7.25 4.26
CA LEU A 101 1.30 -7.59 3.37
C LEU A 101 1.34 -6.82 2.05
N GLY A 102 1.62 -5.51 2.10
CA GLY A 102 1.75 -4.69 0.90
C GLY A 102 2.93 -5.11 0.02
N LEU A 103 4.06 -5.48 0.63
CA LEU A 103 5.21 -6.04 -0.08
C LEU A 103 4.89 -7.41 -0.67
N ALA A 104 4.21 -8.29 0.08
CA ALA A 104 3.82 -9.62 -0.39
C ALA A 104 2.95 -9.55 -1.63
N LEU A 105 1.93 -8.69 -1.62
CA LEU A 105 1.07 -8.46 -2.78
C LEU A 105 1.88 -8.00 -3.99
N ALA A 106 2.74 -7.00 -3.82
CA ALA A 106 3.52 -6.42 -4.91
C ALA A 106 4.59 -7.39 -5.43
N ALA A 107 5.33 -8.06 -4.55
CA ALA A 107 6.35 -9.03 -4.89
C ALA A 107 5.76 -10.19 -5.69
N LYS A 108 4.68 -10.80 -5.19
CA LYS A 108 4.01 -11.92 -5.85
C LYS A 108 3.55 -11.59 -7.26
N LEU A 109 2.94 -10.41 -7.44
CA LEU A 109 2.41 -10.01 -8.75
C LEU A 109 3.49 -9.54 -9.73
N LYS A 110 4.66 -9.17 -9.23
CA LYS A 110 5.82 -8.79 -10.05
C LYS A 110 6.84 -9.92 -10.26
N GLY A 111 6.63 -11.09 -9.65
CA GLY A 111 7.48 -12.27 -9.81
C GLY A 111 8.78 -12.21 -9.00
N TYR A 112 8.72 -11.62 -7.81
CA TYR A 112 9.82 -11.60 -6.84
C TYR A 112 9.55 -12.56 -5.69
N ASP A 113 10.59 -13.13 -5.13
CA ASP A 113 10.54 -13.83 -3.85
C ASP A 113 10.56 -12.83 -2.70
N LEU A 114 9.88 -13.15 -1.62
CA LEU A 114 9.83 -12.32 -0.42
C LEU A 114 10.10 -13.17 0.82
N ILE A 115 11.08 -12.74 1.60
CA ILE A 115 11.41 -13.28 2.92
C ILE A 115 11.06 -12.22 3.96
N LEU A 116 10.18 -12.54 4.88
CA LEU A 116 9.84 -11.66 6.00
C LEU A 116 10.44 -12.18 7.31
N VAL A 117 11.23 -11.34 7.95
CA VAL A 117 11.76 -11.59 9.29
C VAL A 117 10.78 -10.99 10.28
N ILE A 118 10.09 -11.81 11.07
CA ILE A 118 9.00 -11.40 11.95
C ILE A 118 9.19 -11.95 13.38
N PRO A 119 8.65 -11.27 14.40
CA PRO A 119 8.68 -11.78 15.77
C PRO A 119 7.76 -13.00 15.93
N ASP A 120 8.16 -13.94 16.76
CA ASP A 120 7.43 -15.17 17.10
C ASP A 120 6.06 -14.93 17.75
N LYS A 121 5.82 -13.71 18.27
CA LYS A 121 4.53 -13.28 18.84
C LYS A 121 3.48 -12.87 17.80
N MET A 122 3.81 -12.92 16.51
CA MET A 122 2.84 -12.57 15.47
C MET A 122 1.66 -13.53 15.48
N SER A 123 0.43 -13.01 15.23
CA SER A 123 -0.74 -13.88 15.20
C SER A 123 -0.64 -14.91 14.08
N GLN A 124 -1.06 -16.14 14.38
CA GLN A 124 -1.02 -17.23 13.41
C GLN A 124 -1.84 -16.93 12.14
N GLU A 125 -2.97 -16.24 12.28
CA GLU A 125 -3.79 -15.82 11.15
C GLU A 125 -3.00 -14.98 10.13
N LYS A 126 -2.19 -14.03 10.60
CA LYS A 126 -1.34 -13.21 9.73
C LYS A 126 -0.21 -14.03 9.10
N VAL A 127 0.37 -14.93 9.86
CA VAL A 127 1.40 -15.87 9.35
C VAL A 127 0.83 -16.69 8.21
N MET A 128 -0.29 -17.38 8.44
CA MET A 128 -0.98 -18.19 7.43
C MET A 128 -1.35 -17.37 6.18
N HIS A 129 -1.79 -16.13 6.36
CA HIS A 129 -2.11 -15.23 5.23
C HIS A 129 -0.87 -14.94 4.38
N LEU A 130 0.25 -14.63 5.00
CA LEU A 130 1.51 -14.37 4.30
C LEU A 130 2.04 -15.62 3.59
N GLU A 131 2.01 -16.76 4.26
CA GLU A 131 2.40 -18.06 3.66
C GLU A 131 1.52 -18.43 2.48
N ALA A 132 0.20 -18.20 2.56
CA ALA A 132 -0.72 -18.40 1.44
C ALA A 132 -0.40 -17.50 0.23
N MET A 133 0.24 -16.35 0.44
CA MET A 133 0.75 -15.48 -0.62
C MET A 133 2.12 -15.93 -1.15
N GLY A 134 2.72 -16.99 -0.58
CA GLY A 134 4.01 -17.53 -0.99
C GLY A 134 5.20 -16.80 -0.37
N VAL A 135 5.00 -16.14 0.76
CA VAL A 135 6.07 -15.48 1.51
C VAL A 135 6.82 -16.51 2.35
N GLU A 136 8.13 -16.48 2.32
CA GLU A 136 8.97 -17.21 3.27
C GLU A 136 9.06 -16.43 4.58
N ILE A 137 8.82 -17.11 5.70
CA ILE A 137 8.80 -16.47 7.02
C ILE A 137 9.94 -17.00 7.87
N VAL A 138 10.72 -16.06 8.40
CA VAL A 138 11.77 -16.34 9.38
C VAL A 138 11.40 -15.71 10.71
N PHE A 139 11.23 -16.55 11.73
CA PHE A 139 10.88 -16.08 13.06
C PHE A 139 12.10 -15.60 13.84
N THR A 140 11.92 -14.49 14.56
CA THR A 140 12.87 -14.00 15.56
C THR A 140 12.27 -14.07 16.94
N ARG A 141 13.13 -14.19 17.95
CA ARG A 141 12.71 -14.17 19.36
C ARG A 141 12.19 -12.78 19.73
N SER A 142 11.08 -12.76 20.44
CA SER A 142 10.43 -11.53 20.93
C SER A 142 10.58 -11.31 22.43
N ASP A 143 11.31 -12.20 23.12
CA ASP A 143 11.56 -12.17 24.56
C ASP A 143 12.78 -11.34 24.97
N VAL A 144 13.34 -10.57 24.05
CA VAL A 144 14.53 -9.75 24.27
C VAL A 144 14.12 -8.34 24.68
N GLU A 145 14.73 -7.81 25.75
CA GLU A 145 14.43 -6.48 26.28
C GLU A 145 14.70 -5.35 25.28
N LYS A 146 13.87 -4.29 25.35
CA LYS A 146 14.08 -3.07 24.57
C LYS A 146 15.45 -2.47 24.86
N GLY A 147 16.36 -2.55 23.93
CA GLY A 147 17.70 -1.98 24.05
C GLY A 147 18.83 -2.96 23.66
N HIS A 148 18.53 -4.23 23.50
CA HIS A 148 19.47 -5.12 22.83
C HIS A 148 19.40 -4.89 21.31
N PRO A 149 20.54 -4.68 20.63
CA PRO A 149 20.59 -4.69 19.18
C PRO A 149 20.39 -6.13 18.75
N GLU A 150 19.16 -6.57 18.77
CA GLU A 150 18.88 -7.91 18.36
C GLU A 150 18.56 -8.03 16.88
N PRO A 151 18.75 -9.22 16.49
CA PRO A 151 19.24 -9.72 15.22
C PRO A 151 18.26 -9.64 14.08
N TYR A 152 17.17 -8.90 14.17
CA TYR A 152 16.31 -8.66 13.02
C TYR A 152 17.12 -8.18 11.82
N GLN A 153 17.85 -7.09 12.03
CA GLN A 153 18.63 -6.46 10.96
C GLN A 153 19.85 -7.29 10.62
N GLU A 154 20.50 -7.89 11.62
CA GLU A 154 21.65 -8.78 11.42
C GLU A 154 21.23 -10.08 10.74
N LEU A 155 20.11 -10.67 11.15
CA LEU A 155 19.56 -11.86 10.53
C LEU A 155 19.13 -11.58 9.09
N ALA A 156 18.43 -10.48 8.85
CA ALA A 156 18.07 -10.06 7.50
C ALA A 156 19.30 -9.79 6.65
N ALA A 157 20.31 -9.11 7.18
CA ALA A 157 21.58 -8.88 6.47
C ALA A 157 22.35 -10.18 6.18
N ALA A 158 22.29 -11.16 7.09
CA ALA A 158 22.87 -12.48 6.87
C ALA A 158 22.13 -13.26 5.78
N ILE A 159 20.80 -13.16 5.72
CA ILE A 159 19.98 -13.76 4.67
C ILE A 159 20.31 -13.11 3.32
N VAL A 160 20.33 -11.78 3.24
CA VAL A 160 20.69 -11.06 2.01
C VAL A 160 22.06 -11.51 1.47
N LYS A 161 23.07 -11.67 2.35
CA LYS A 161 24.41 -12.15 1.93
C LYS A 161 24.42 -13.58 1.39
N LYS A 162 23.43 -14.40 1.73
CA LYS A 162 23.32 -15.79 1.24
C LYS A 162 22.51 -15.91 -0.04
N THR A 163 21.64 -14.92 -0.31
CA THR A 163 20.74 -14.91 -1.47
C THR A 163 21.24 -14.02 -2.62
N SER A 164 22.30 -13.24 -2.40
CA SER A 164 23.03 -12.47 -3.42
C SER A 164 24.09 -13.34 -4.05
#